data_36f4d24ccaeb670a8a140edd9ec3da99
#
_entry.id   36f4d24ccaeb670a8a140edd9ec3da99
#
_cell.length_a   1.000
_cell.length_b   1.000
_cell.length_c   1.000
_cell.angle_alpha   90.00
_cell.angle_beta   90.00
_cell.angle_gamma   90.00
#
_symmetry.space_group_name_H-M   'P 1'
#
loop_
_entity.id
_entity.type
_entity.pdbx_description
1 polymer ?
#
loop_
_entity_poly.entity_id
_entity_poly.type
_entity_poly.pdbx_seq_one_letter_code
_entity_poly.pdbx_strand_id
1 'polypeptide(L)'
;MSKDNKIWLSPPHISDNEKKYVDEAFEQNWIAPVGPHINKFEDELSKVSEGFDVAVLSSGTAAIHLALVLLGVKNDDCVICSSFTFS
;
A
#
# COMPACT_ATOMS: atom_id res chain seq x y z
N MET A 1 2.34 -30.23 22.26
CA MET A 1 1.88 -28.85 21.95
C MET A 1 0.57 -28.94 21.19
N SER A 2 -0.54 -28.55 21.80
CA SER A 2 -1.78 -28.36 21.06
C SER A 2 -1.56 -27.21 20.08
N LYS A 3 -1.60 -27.48 18.79
CA LYS A 3 -1.75 -26.39 17.80
C LYS A 3 -3.08 -25.75 18.11
N ASP A 4 -3.06 -24.54 18.61
CA ASP A 4 -4.27 -23.73 18.75
C ASP A 4 -4.97 -23.70 17.39
N ASN A 5 -6.09 -24.38 17.29
CA ASN A 5 -6.95 -24.36 16.10
C ASN A 5 -7.67 -23.03 15.99
N LYS A 6 -6.91 -21.93 16.18
CA LYS A 6 -7.46 -20.59 16.08
C LYS A 6 -7.71 -20.26 14.62
N ILE A 7 -8.95 -19.97 14.31
CA ILE A 7 -9.35 -19.46 12.99
C ILE A 7 -9.22 -17.94 13.01
N TRP A 8 -8.33 -17.41 12.20
CA TRP A 8 -8.15 -15.98 12.04
C TRP A 8 -9.19 -15.42 11.06
N LEU A 9 -9.72 -14.24 11.35
CA LEU A 9 -10.73 -13.61 10.51
C LEU A 9 -10.17 -13.26 9.12
N SER A 10 -8.98 -12.70 9.06
CA SER A 10 -8.34 -12.24 7.84
C SER A 10 -6.82 -12.33 7.95
N PRO A 11 -6.24 -13.55 7.85
CA PRO A 11 -4.80 -13.70 7.89
C PRO A 11 -4.17 -13.12 6.60
N PRO A 12 -2.95 -12.56 6.67
CA PRO A 12 -2.21 -12.16 5.49
C PRO A 12 -1.99 -13.34 4.55
N HIS A 13 -2.17 -13.11 3.25
CA HIS A 13 -1.79 -14.06 2.23
C HIS A 13 -0.38 -13.75 1.74
N ILE A 14 0.49 -14.75 1.77
CA ILE A 14 1.88 -14.65 1.33
C ILE A 14 2.11 -15.65 0.20
N SER A 15 2.65 -15.14 -0.90
CA SER A 15 3.16 -15.95 -2.01
C SER A 15 4.69 -16.07 -1.91
N ASP A 16 5.34 -16.66 -2.89
CA ASP A 16 6.81 -16.76 -2.91
C ASP A 16 7.50 -15.46 -3.38
N ASN A 17 6.73 -14.51 -3.91
CA ASN A 17 7.29 -13.31 -4.53
C ASN A 17 7.68 -12.24 -3.52
N GLU A 18 6.95 -12.10 -2.41
CA GLU A 18 7.19 -11.03 -1.42
C GLU A 18 8.60 -11.13 -0.87
N LYS A 19 8.99 -12.33 -0.42
CA LYS A 19 10.33 -12.57 0.11
C LYS A 19 11.42 -12.31 -0.94
N LYS A 20 11.19 -12.74 -2.18
CA LYS A 20 12.12 -12.51 -3.28
C LYS A 20 12.40 -11.03 -3.50
N TYR A 21 11.38 -10.18 -3.55
CA TYR A 21 11.55 -8.73 -3.74
C TYR A 21 12.22 -8.06 -2.53
N VAL A 22 11.95 -8.53 -1.33
CA VAL A 22 12.65 -8.04 -0.12
C VAL A 22 14.13 -8.42 -0.18
N ASP A 23 14.45 -9.65 -0.51
CA ASP A 23 15.85 -10.12 -0.64
C ASP A 23 16.58 -9.32 -1.74
N GLU A 24 15.97 -9.10 -2.90
CA GLU A 24 16.54 -8.27 -3.97
C GLU A 24 16.82 -6.81 -3.51
N ALA A 25 15.93 -6.22 -2.72
CA ALA A 25 16.13 -4.89 -2.18
C ALA A 25 17.36 -4.82 -1.25
N PHE A 26 17.53 -5.82 -0.40
CA PHE A 26 18.71 -5.92 0.47
C PHE A 26 20.01 -6.18 -0.32
N GLU A 27 19.99 -7.10 -1.26
CA GLU A 27 21.15 -7.44 -2.10
C GLU A 27 21.65 -6.24 -2.91
N GLN A 28 20.73 -5.42 -3.40
CA GLN A 28 21.03 -4.23 -4.20
C GLN A 28 21.15 -2.95 -3.37
N ASN A 29 21.04 -3.05 -2.04
CA ASN A 29 21.11 -1.92 -1.11
C ASN A 29 20.03 -0.83 -1.32
N TRP A 30 18.86 -1.20 -1.82
CA TRP A 30 17.71 -0.30 -1.96
C TRP A 30 16.84 -0.30 -0.70
N ILE A 31 17.38 0.20 0.40
CA ILE A 31 16.73 0.27 1.72
C ILE A 31 16.20 1.69 2.00
N ALA A 32 16.13 2.53 1.01
CA ALA A 32 15.61 3.90 1.08
C ALA A 32 14.18 3.97 0.50
N PRO A 33 13.42 5.06 0.75
CA PRO A 33 12.07 5.25 0.20
C PRO A 33 12.03 5.49 -1.32
N VAL A 34 13.12 5.31 -2.02
CA VAL A 34 13.24 5.37 -3.48
C VAL A 34 13.94 4.12 -3.98
N GLY A 35 13.69 3.73 -5.21
CA GLY A 35 14.35 2.58 -5.80
C GLY A 35 13.57 1.94 -6.94
N PRO A 36 14.14 0.94 -7.61
CA PRO A 36 13.56 0.32 -8.81
C PRO A 36 12.23 -0.40 -8.52
N HIS A 37 12.04 -0.96 -7.33
CA HIS A 37 10.78 -1.62 -6.99
C HIS A 37 9.61 -0.64 -6.87
N ILE A 38 9.85 0.57 -6.35
CA ILE A 38 8.82 1.62 -6.25
C ILE A 38 8.38 2.05 -7.64
N ASN A 39 9.33 2.38 -8.51
CA ASN A 39 9.05 2.79 -9.88
C ASN A 39 8.30 1.70 -10.65
N LYS A 40 8.74 0.45 -10.54
CA LYS A 40 8.09 -0.68 -11.19
C LYS A 40 6.67 -0.90 -10.68
N PHE A 41 6.43 -0.72 -9.39
CA PHE A 41 5.11 -0.85 -8.80
C PHE A 41 4.16 0.24 -9.30
N GLU A 42 4.62 1.49 -9.38
CA GLU A 42 3.85 2.59 -9.97
C GLU A 42 3.52 2.33 -11.44
N ASP A 43 4.49 1.87 -12.23
CA ASP A 43 4.30 1.53 -13.64
C ASP A 43 3.29 0.40 -13.86
N GLU A 44 3.36 -0.66 -13.06
CA GLU A 44 2.42 -1.78 -13.17
C GLU A 44 1.00 -1.37 -12.75
N LEU A 45 0.87 -0.58 -11.68
CA LEU A 45 -0.44 -0.05 -11.27
C LEU A 45 -1.01 0.93 -12.30
N SER A 46 -0.18 1.75 -12.93
CA SER A 46 -0.60 2.64 -14.02
C SER A 46 -1.20 1.85 -15.18
N LYS A 47 -0.59 0.73 -15.56
CA LYS A 47 -1.12 -0.16 -16.61
C LYS A 47 -2.48 -0.74 -16.24
N VAL A 48 -2.64 -1.19 -14.99
CA VAL A 48 -3.91 -1.75 -14.48
C VAL A 48 -5.00 -0.68 -14.38
N SER A 49 -4.64 0.55 -14.09
CA SER A 49 -5.56 1.70 -13.99
C SER A 49 -5.75 2.45 -15.31
N GLU A 50 -5.59 1.80 -16.45
CA GLU A 50 -5.83 2.37 -17.78
C GLU A 50 -4.94 3.57 -18.12
N GLY A 51 -3.74 3.64 -17.55
CA GLY A 51 -2.73 4.66 -17.83
C GLY A 51 -2.83 5.91 -16.95
N PHE A 52 -3.59 5.88 -15.86
CA PHE A 52 -3.57 6.97 -14.88
C PHE A 52 -2.22 7.05 -14.17
N ASP A 53 -1.83 8.26 -13.81
CA ASP A 53 -0.66 8.49 -12.98
C ASP A 53 -0.85 7.87 -11.59
N VAL A 54 0.18 7.20 -11.11
CA VAL A 54 0.18 6.50 -9.83
C VAL A 54 1.34 6.99 -8.97
N ALA A 55 1.06 7.24 -7.71
CA ALA A 55 2.08 7.46 -6.68
C ALA A 55 1.87 6.45 -5.55
N VAL A 56 2.91 5.70 -5.20
CA VAL A 56 2.87 4.80 -4.05
C VAL A 56 3.35 5.53 -2.79
N LEU A 57 2.70 5.23 -1.68
CA LEU A 57 2.91 5.88 -0.39
C LEU A 57 3.15 4.82 0.70
N SER A 58 3.64 5.25 1.84
CA SER A 58 4.00 4.35 2.94
C SER A 58 2.81 3.64 3.62
N SER A 59 1.60 4.15 3.45
CA SER A 59 0.39 3.58 4.06
C SER A 59 -0.88 4.08 3.36
N GLY A 60 -1.99 3.36 3.57
CA GLY A 60 -3.31 3.81 3.12
C GLY A 60 -3.73 5.13 3.77
N THR A 61 -3.38 5.36 5.03
CA THR A 61 -3.61 6.64 5.72
C THR A 61 -2.91 7.80 5.01
N ALA A 62 -1.65 7.62 4.64
CA ALA A 62 -0.90 8.62 3.87
C ALA A 62 -1.53 8.88 2.49
N ALA A 63 -2.00 7.83 1.82
CA ALA A 63 -2.68 7.93 0.53
C ALA A 63 -4.00 8.71 0.62
N ILE A 64 -4.82 8.42 1.62
CA ILE A 64 -6.07 9.17 1.89
C ILE A 64 -5.76 10.63 2.19
N HIS A 65 -4.79 10.90 3.04
CA HIS A 65 -4.38 12.27 3.38
C HIS A 65 -3.97 13.05 2.13
N LEU A 66 -3.10 12.49 1.30
CA LEU A 66 -2.68 13.13 0.05
C LEU A 66 -3.85 13.36 -0.90
N ALA A 67 -4.76 12.40 -1.03
CA ALA A 67 -5.96 12.53 -1.87
C ALA A 67 -6.83 13.71 -1.40
N LEU A 68 -7.07 13.85 -0.11
CA LEU A 68 -7.84 14.96 0.46
C LEU A 68 -7.15 16.32 0.21
N VAL A 69 -5.83 16.38 0.32
CA VAL A 69 -5.05 17.58 0.01
C VAL A 69 -5.19 17.95 -1.47
N LEU A 70 -5.06 17.00 -2.37
CA LEU A 70 -5.18 17.22 -3.82
C LEU A 70 -6.59 17.65 -4.23
N LEU A 71 -7.62 17.14 -3.55
CA LEU A 71 -9.02 17.54 -3.74
C LEU A 71 -9.33 18.94 -3.16
N GLY A 72 -8.41 19.54 -2.43
CA GLY A 72 -8.58 20.85 -1.82
C GLY A 72 -9.51 20.87 -0.62
N VAL A 73 -9.70 19.74 0.06
CA VAL A 73 -10.49 19.64 1.28
C VAL A 73 -9.86 20.48 2.39
N LYS A 74 -10.66 21.31 3.04
CA LYS A 74 -10.25 22.29 4.06
C LYS A 74 -10.99 22.08 5.36
N ASN A 75 -10.61 22.88 6.36
CA ASN A 75 -11.32 22.94 7.62
C ASN A 75 -12.80 23.26 7.39
N ASP A 76 -13.69 22.65 8.16
CA ASP A 76 -15.15 22.73 8.08
C ASP A 76 -15.81 22.07 6.85
N ASP A 77 -15.03 21.43 5.96
CA ASP A 77 -15.58 20.60 4.90
C ASP A 77 -16.10 19.25 5.43
N CYS A 78 -17.12 18.72 4.80
CA CYS A 78 -17.66 17.40 5.12
C CYS A 78 -17.12 16.35 4.16
N VAL A 79 -16.65 15.22 4.72
CA VAL A 79 -16.21 14.05 3.97
C VAL A 79 -17.04 12.85 4.39
N ILE A 80 -17.67 12.19 3.42
CA ILE A 80 -18.45 10.97 3.67
C ILE A 80 -17.51 9.78 3.59
N CYS A 81 -17.54 8.93 4.60
CA CYS A 81 -16.74 7.71 4.65
C CYS A 81 -17.51 6.54 5.26
N SER A 82 -17.05 5.33 4.98
CA SER A 82 -17.57 4.12 5.64
C SER A 82 -17.11 4.07 7.10
N SER A 83 -17.99 3.60 7.99
CA SER A 83 -17.66 3.35 9.40
C SER A 83 -17.10 1.94 9.63
N PHE A 84 -17.40 1.01 8.74
CA PHE A 84 -16.90 -0.38 8.82
C PHE A 84 -15.60 -0.52 8.01
N THR A 85 -14.53 -0.02 8.59
CA THR A 85 -13.19 0.00 7.98
C THR A 85 -12.12 0.11 9.08
N PHE A 86 -10.86 -0.01 8.70
CA PHE A 86 -9.77 0.31 9.61
C PHE A 86 -9.78 1.79 9.98
N SER A 87 -9.38 2.07 11.21
CA SER A 87 -9.29 3.44 11.73
C SER A 87 -8.18 4.26 11.05
#